data_cba3ed2d34c95a4b0d61981f25bd375d
#
_entry.id   cba3ed2d34c95a4b0d61981f25bd375d
#
_cell.length_a   1.000
_cell.length_b   1.000
_cell.length_c   1.000
_cell.angle_alpha   90.00
_cell.angle_beta   90.00
_cell.angle_gamma   90.00
#
_symmetry.space_group_name_H-M   'P 1'
#
loop_
_entity.id
_entity.type
_entity.pdbx_description
1 polymer ?
#
loop_
_entity_poly.entity_id
_entity_poly.type
_entity_poly.pdbx_seq_one_letter_code
_entity_poly.pdbx_strand_id
1 'polypeptide(L)'
;MLALAVSSLMAPWTAGAQPAPSAKGAPVIKEVRFGVLPLGGTVESRALWTPLMADMSRALGLPVSAYSVPSYEELDRAIGRDEIDMAFLSAKMALDAVMQRRMKVVAQIARRDGMPEHRAVLLARKVGPLHTLEGLLAQPERWRLARGDSRSVTGFVVPQSQLFLPNQIEMETRFRSEFVGTHQATALAVANGDADVATNNTTDFERFRQQFPVEAARLQVIWESEPPPGAPMVVRRDYPPEFQAKLQGFLVGYGKGKGTRADAEREVLKDLRAAYGYVAADDSALLPEAKLEYQLGRQRALSAAWVNDAAREQRLQRIEKAYAAQVEALKASSASR
;
A
#
# COMPACT_ATOMS: atom_id res chain seq x y z
N MET A 1 2.78 86.00 -34.40
CA MET A 1 2.40 84.87 -33.45
C MET A 1 2.90 83.62 -34.16
N LEU A 2 3.99 83.03 -33.64
CA LEU A 2 4.60 81.81 -34.19
C LEU A 2 4.00 80.60 -33.43
N ALA A 3 3.47 79.63 -34.17
CA ALA A 3 3.04 78.33 -33.59
C ALA A 3 4.17 77.30 -33.85
N LEU A 4 4.75 76.78 -32.75
CA LEU A 4 5.73 75.69 -32.77
C LEU A 4 4.98 74.33 -32.80
N ALA A 5 5.15 73.56 -33.85
CA ALA A 5 4.71 72.17 -33.93
C ALA A 5 5.79 71.25 -33.34
N VAL A 6 5.47 70.54 -32.31
CA VAL A 6 6.30 69.47 -31.69
C VAL A 6 5.96 68.17 -32.34
N SER A 7 6.84 67.61 -33.16
CA SER A 7 6.73 66.25 -33.74
C SER A 7 7.30 65.22 -32.75
N SER A 8 6.47 64.37 -32.18
CA SER A 8 6.87 63.25 -31.36
C SER A 8 7.23 62.05 -32.24
N LEU A 9 8.50 61.68 -32.25
CA LEU A 9 8.99 60.40 -32.82
C LEU A 9 8.68 59.27 -31.87
N MET A 10 7.75 58.41 -32.25
CA MET A 10 7.56 57.12 -31.58
C MET A 10 8.55 56.10 -32.16
N ALA A 11 9.48 55.62 -31.32
CA ALA A 11 10.33 54.47 -31.65
C ALA A 11 9.54 53.17 -31.44
N PRO A 12 9.70 52.16 -32.33
CA PRO A 12 9.01 50.85 -32.10
C PRO A 12 9.70 50.09 -30.99
N TRP A 13 8.90 49.69 -29.96
CA TRP A 13 9.33 48.79 -28.92
C TRP A 13 9.43 47.39 -29.53
N THR A 14 10.65 46.90 -29.71
CA THR A 14 10.90 45.46 -30.02
C THR A 14 10.58 44.66 -28.76
N ALA A 15 9.49 43.93 -28.82
CA ALA A 15 9.16 42.89 -27.81
C ALA A 15 10.26 41.82 -27.84
N GLY A 16 11.17 41.86 -26.88
CA GLY A 16 12.12 40.79 -26.64
C GLY A 16 11.37 39.51 -26.29
N ALA A 17 11.51 38.50 -27.15
CA ALA A 17 11.00 37.16 -26.85
C ALA A 17 11.66 36.67 -25.56
N GLN A 18 10.87 36.47 -24.49
CA GLN A 18 11.35 35.79 -23.30
C GLN A 18 11.73 34.35 -23.69
N PRO A 19 12.94 33.89 -23.31
CA PRO A 19 13.31 32.50 -23.56
C PRO A 19 12.31 31.61 -22.85
N ALA A 20 11.76 30.62 -23.56
CA ALA A 20 10.92 29.60 -23.00
C ALA A 20 11.63 28.95 -21.79
N PRO A 21 10.91 28.62 -20.69
CA PRO A 21 11.53 27.97 -19.56
C PRO A 21 12.19 26.67 -20.04
N SER A 22 13.49 26.56 -19.83
CA SER A 22 14.28 25.37 -20.18
C SER A 22 13.57 24.17 -19.53
N ALA A 23 13.17 23.18 -20.32
CA ALA A 23 12.69 21.89 -19.84
C ALA A 23 13.74 21.38 -18.85
N LYS A 24 13.36 21.21 -17.57
CA LYS A 24 14.21 20.54 -16.58
C LYS A 24 14.56 19.20 -17.19
N GLY A 25 15.83 18.98 -17.50
CA GLY A 25 16.30 17.72 -18.06
C GLY A 25 15.81 16.56 -17.16
N ALA A 26 15.46 15.43 -17.78
CA ALA A 26 15.03 14.24 -17.05
C ALA A 26 16.04 13.95 -15.92
N PRO A 27 15.58 13.59 -14.71
CA PRO A 27 16.48 13.35 -13.59
C PRO A 27 17.47 12.24 -13.93
N VAL A 28 18.77 12.48 -13.70
CA VAL A 28 19.80 11.46 -13.86
C VAL A 28 19.65 10.46 -12.72
N ILE A 29 19.16 9.27 -13.04
CA ILE A 29 18.96 8.19 -12.07
C ILE A 29 20.32 7.55 -11.77
N LYS A 30 20.84 7.75 -10.57
CA LYS A 30 22.13 7.20 -10.13
C LYS A 30 21.97 5.92 -9.32
N GLU A 31 20.82 5.74 -8.65
CA GLU A 31 20.45 4.59 -7.83
C GLU A 31 18.93 4.44 -7.80
N VAL A 32 18.45 3.28 -7.34
CA VAL A 32 17.04 3.02 -7.04
C VAL A 32 16.92 2.68 -5.55
N ARG A 33 16.26 3.53 -4.78
CA ARG A 33 15.96 3.29 -3.36
C ARG A 33 14.65 2.53 -3.26
N PHE A 34 14.76 1.25 -2.92
CA PHE A 34 13.61 0.35 -2.83
C PHE A 34 13.01 0.40 -1.41
N GLY A 35 11.82 0.96 -1.29
CA GLY A 35 11.05 1.00 -0.04
C GLY A 35 10.55 -0.38 0.35
N VAL A 36 10.96 -0.84 1.54
CA VAL A 36 10.59 -2.14 2.08
C VAL A 36 9.44 -1.99 3.07
N LEU A 37 8.29 -2.60 2.74
CA LEU A 37 7.12 -2.63 3.61
C LEU A 37 7.44 -3.43 4.89
N PRO A 38 7.25 -2.88 6.10
CA PRO A 38 7.58 -3.54 7.37
C PRO A 38 6.51 -4.55 7.77
N LEU A 39 6.49 -5.73 7.11
CA LEU A 39 5.54 -6.82 7.42
C LEU A 39 5.94 -7.63 8.64
N GLY A 40 7.24 -7.83 8.84
CA GLY A 40 7.87 -8.43 10.01
C GLY A 40 8.80 -7.43 10.70
N GLY A 41 9.91 -7.90 11.26
CA GLY A 41 10.99 -7.01 11.70
C GLY A 41 11.68 -6.32 10.52
N THR A 42 12.32 -5.16 10.77
CA THR A 42 13.02 -4.40 9.72
C THR A 42 14.13 -5.22 9.04
N VAL A 43 14.84 -6.04 9.82
CA VAL A 43 15.93 -6.89 9.33
C VAL A 43 15.40 -8.01 8.43
N GLU A 44 14.38 -8.72 8.89
CA GLU A 44 13.75 -9.83 8.16
C GLU A 44 13.10 -9.34 6.87
N SER A 45 12.37 -8.24 6.93
CA SER A 45 11.73 -7.64 5.75
C SER A 45 12.76 -7.23 4.72
N ARG A 46 13.89 -6.63 5.15
CA ARG A 46 15.00 -6.28 4.26
C ARG A 46 15.64 -7.52 3.63
N ALA A 47 15.95 -8.54 4.43
CA ALA A 47 16.59 -9.77 3.97
C ALA A 47 15.77 -10.47 2.89
N LEU A 48 14.44 -10.48 3.04
CA LEU A 48 13.50 -11.07 2.11
C LEU A 48 13.58 -10.47 0.69
N TRP A 49 13.75 -9.15 0.59
CA TRP A 49 13.79 -8.43 -0.69
C TRP A 49 15.20 -8.33 -1.29
N THR A 50 16.27 -8.60 -0.50
CA THR A 50 17.66 -8.45 -0.93
C THR A 50 18.00 -9.21 -2.22
N PRO A 51 17.58 -10.49 -2.44
CA PRO A 51 17.88 -11.20 -3.67
C PRO A 51 17.27 -10.54 -4.91
N LEU A 52 15.99 -10.14 -4.85
CA LEU A 52 15.32 -9.44 -5.96
C LEU A 52 16.01 -8.12 -6.29
N MET A 53 16.39 -7.34 -5.28
CA MET A 53 17.09 -6.07 -5.47
C MET A 53 18.47 -6.26 -6.10
N ALA A 54 19.21 -7.30 -5.72
CA ALA A 54 20.50 -7.63 -6.32
C ALA A 54 20.36 -8.00 -7.80
N ASP A 55 19.34 -8.77 -8.15
CA ASP A 55 19.05 -9.12 -9.55
C ASP A 55 18.60 -7.90 -10.36
N MET A 56 17.77 -7.06 -9.76
CA MET A 56 17.34 -5.79 -10.37
C MET A 56 18.53 -4.87 -10.62
N SER A 57 19.44 -4.72 -9.65
CA SER A 57 20.66 -3.92 -9.79
C SER A 57 21.49 -4.38 -10.99
N ARG A 58 21.69 -5.70 -11.15
CA ARG A 58 22.40 -6.26 -12.32
C ARG A 58 21.68 -5.99 -13.63
N ALA A 59 20.36 -6.11 -13.66
CA ALA A 59 19.56 -5.90 -14.87
C ALA A 59 19.50 -4.43 -15.29
N LEU A 60 19.47 -3.51 -14.33
CA LEU A 60 19.40 -2.07 -14.58
C LEU A 60 20.78 -1.46 -14.88
N GLY A 61 21.87 -2.07 -14.39
CA GLY A 61 23.21 -1.48 -14.39
C GLY A 61 23.35 -0.30 -13.42
N LEU A 62 22.52 -0.26 -12.38
CA LEU A 62 22.46 0.79 -11.35
C LEU A 62 22.36 0.14 -9.96
N PRO A 63 22.91 0.75 -8.90
CA PRO A 63 22.68 0.31 -7.55
C PRO A 63 21.18 0.30 -7.20
N VAL A 64 20.71 -0.78 -6.58
CA VAL A 64 19.39 -0.87 -5.96
C VAL A 64 19.59 -1.16 -4.48
N SER A 65 19.19 -0.22 -3.63
CA SER A 65 19.39 -0.29 -2.18
C SER A 65 18.06 -0.37 -1.44
N ALA A 66 18.01 -1.16 -0.35
CA ALA A 66 16.85 -1.22 0.52
C ALA A 66 16.73 0.04 1.37
N TYR A 67 15.58 0.68 1.33
CA TYR A 67 15.18 1.69 2.29
C TYR A 67 14.20 1.05 3.27
N SER A 68 14.69 0.69 4.45
CA SER A 68 13.94 -0.05 5.46
C SER A 68 13.61 0.85 6.64
N VAL A 69 12.35 0.84 7.06
CA VAL A 69 11.80 1.66 8.13
C VAL A 69 11.01 0.80 9.11
N PRO A 70 10.83 1.25 10.37
CA PRO A 70 10.15 0.46 11.39
C PRO A 70 8.61 0.45 11.27
N SER A 71 8.02 1.37 10.51
CA SER A 71 6.57 1.53 10.44
C SER A 71 6.06 1.94 9.06
N TYR A 72 4.77 1.71 8.82
CA TYR A 72 4.06 2.19 7.64
C TYR A 72 4.08 3.72 7.53
N GLU A 73 3.96 4.41 8.67
CA GLU A 73 3.98 5.86 8.74
C GLU A 73 5.33 6.43 8.28
N GLU A 74 6.45 5.85 8.71
CA GLU A 74 7.78 6.28 8.27
C GLU A 74 7.99 6.03 6.77
N LEU A 75 7.46 4.91 6.23
CA LEU A 75 7.52 4.64 4.79
C LEU A 75 6.70 5.66 3.99
N ASP A 76 5.51 6.01 4.47
CA ASP A 76 4.64 7.02 3.86
C ASP A 76 5.32 8.41 3.85
N ARG A 77 5.93 8.80 4.98
CA ARG A 77 6.72 10.04 5.07
C ARG A 77 7.90 10.05 4.10
N ALA A 78 8.61 8.93 3.96
CA ALA A 78 9.74 8.81 3.05
C ALA A 78 9.30 8.94 1.57
N ILE A 79 8.14 8.36 1.21
CA ILE A 79 7.53 8.55 -0.11
C ILE A 79 7.19 10.04 -0.32
N GLY A 80 6.60 10.70 0.68
CA GLY A 80 6.25 12.11 0.63
C GLY A 80 7.46 13.04 0.46
N ARG A 81 8.65 12.62 0.93
CA ARG A 81 9.92 13.37 0.80
C ARG A 81 10.75 12.97 -0.42
N ASP A 82 10.20 12.14 -1.33
CA ASP A 82 10.91 11.61 -2.51
C ASP A 82 12.20 10.82 -2.16
N GLU A 83 12.22 10.18 -0.98
CA GLU A 83 13.33 9.33 -0.52
C GLU A 83 13.18 7.88 -1.02
N ILE A 84 12.06 7.54 -1.62
CA ILE A 84 11.74 6.22 -2.19
C ILE A 84 11.54 6.35 -3.70
N ASP A 85 12.20 5.49 -4.45
CA ASP A 85 12.15 5.50 -5.91
C ASP A 85 11.23 4.40 -6.45
N MET A 86 11.18 3.27 -5.76
CA MET A 86 10.35 2.12 -6.05
C MET A 86 9.97 1.42 -4.75
N ALA A 87 8.80 0.80 -4.68
CA ALA A 87 8.39 0.03 -3.50
C ALA A 87 7.34 -1.04 -3.84
N PHE A 88 7.29 -2.07 -2.98
CA PHE A 88 6.12 -2.94 -2.84
C PHE A 88 5.28 -2.40 -1.69
N LEU A 89 4.05 -1.96 -1.98
CA LEU A 89 3.20 -1.30 -1.00
C LEU A 89 1.90 -2.07 -0.75
N SER A 90 1.28 -1.83 0.41
CA SER A 90 -0.13 -2.19 0.57
C SER A 90 -0.97 -1.43 -0.47
N ALA A 91 -2.11 -1.98 -0.87
CA ALA A 91 -2.99 -1.32 -1.84
C ALA A 91 -3.42 0.07 -1.35
N LYS A 92 -3.66 0.22 -0.03
CA LYS A 92 -3.98 1.51 0.60
C LYS A 92 -2.86 2.53 0.45
N MET A 93 -1.62 2.18 0.82
CA MET A 93 -0.48 3.09 0.67
C MET A 93 -0.20 3.44 -0.80
N ALA A 94 -0.33 2.45 -1.69
CA ALA A 94 -0.17 2.68 -3.11
C ALA A 94 -1.23 3.65 -3.66
N LEU A 95 -2.49 3.50 -3.23
CA LEU A 95 -3.57 4.40 -3.59
C LEU A 95 -3.28 5.83 -3.15
N ASP A 96 -2.86 6.03 -1.89
CA ASP A 96 -2.51 7.34 -1.35
C ASP A 96 -1.33 7.97 -2.13
N ALA A 97 -0.25 7.21 -2.37
CA ALA A 97 0.92 7.69 -3.11
C ALA A 97 0.62 8.04 -4.59
N VAL A 98 -0.27 7.28 -5.24
CA VAL A 98 -0.74 7.53 -6.61
C VAL A 98 -1.62 8.77 -6.65
N MET A 99 -2.56 8.92 -5.72
CA MET A 99 -3.44 10.09 -5.65
C MET A 99 -2.68 11.38 -5.32
N GLN A 100 -1.61 11.30 -4.55
CA GLN A 100 -0.67 12.40 -4.30
C GLN A 100 0.27 12.68 -5.49
N ARG A 101 0.17 11.94 -6.59
CA ARG A 101 1.02 12.02 -7.78
C ARG A 101 2.51 11.79 -7.51
N ARG A 102 2.85 11.04 -6.46
CA ARG A 102 4.23 10.66 -6.13
C ARG A 102 4.65 9.42 -6.87
N MET A 103 3.79 8.41 -6.87
CA MET A 103 4.07 7.09 -7.42
C MET A 103 3.13 6.73 -8.58
N LYS A 104 3.49 5.68 -9.30
CA LYS A 104 2.72 5.04 -10.36
C LYS A 104 2.84 3.53 -10.20
N VAL A 105 1.74 2.82 -10.38
CA VAL A 105 1.74 1.34 -10.41
C VAL A 105 2.42 0.86 -11.70
N VAL A 106 3.32 -0.13 -11.58
CA VAL A 106 3.99 -0.74 -12.74
C VAL A 106 3.77 -2.25 -12.82
N ALA A 107 3.52 -2.93 -11.70
CA ALA A 107 3.28 -4.37 -11.70
C ALA A 107 2.47 -4.77 -10.46
N GLN A 108 1.89 -5.96 -10.51
CA GLN A 108 1.29 -6.64 -9.35
C GLN A 108 1.63 -8.13 -9.38
N ILE A 109 1.47 -8.80 -8.24
CA ILE A 109 1.69 -10.25 -8.15
C ILE A 109 0.68 -10.96 -9.06
N ALA A 110 1.19 -11.87 -9.90
CA ALA A 110 0.36 -12.71 -10.74
C ALA A 110 -0.44 -13.71 -9.88
N ARG A 111 -1.73 -13.83 -10.14
CA ARG A 111 -2.62 -14.81 -9.50
C ARG A 111 -3.10 -15.83 -10.53
N ARG A 112 -3.33 -17.07 -10.07
CA ARG A 112 -3.95 -18.14 -10.85
C ARG A 112 -5.01 -18.83 -10.01
N ASP A 113 -6.00 -19.39 -10.67
CA ASP A 113 -7.02 -20.21 -10.01
C ASP A 113 -6.36 -21.35 -9.23
N GLY A 114 -6.90 -21.66 -8.05
CA GLY A 114 -6.37 -22.69 -7.16
C GLY A 114 -5.18 -22.28 -6.30
N MET A 115 -4.71 -21.00 -6.39
CA MET A 115 -3.73 -20.50 -5.42
C MET A 115 -4.35 -20.32 -4.04
N PRO A 116 -3.57 -20.56 -2.95
CA PRO A 116 -3.96 -20.13 -1.62
C PRO A 116 -4.29 -18.63 -1.64
N GLU A 117 -5.50 -18.29 -1.23
CA GLU A 117 -5.94 -16.91 -1.20
C GLU A 117 -5.25 -16.16 -0.07
N HIS A 118 -4.76 -14.96 -0.40
CA HIS A 118 -4.31 -14.03 0.61
C HIS A 118 -5.54 -13.41 1.27
N ARG A 119 -5.77 -13.68 2.57
CA ARG A 119 -6.94 -13.22 3.31
C ARG A 119 -6.51 -12.55 4.60
N ALA A 120 -7.25 -11.56 5.06
CA ALA A 120 -7.12 -11.09 6.43
C ALA A 120 -7.68 -12.15 7.39
N VAL A 121 -7.04 -12.29 8.55
CA VAL A 121 -7.46 -13.22 9.59
C VAL A 121 -7.46 -12.54 10.95
N LEU A 122 -8.31 -13.04 11.87
CA LEU A 122 -8.20 -12.76 13.29
C LEU A 122 -7.63 -13.97 14.01
N LEU A 123 -6.62 -13.72 14.83
CA LEU A 123 -5.94 -14.71 15.66
C LEU A 123 -6.36 -14.55 17.12
N ALA A 124 -6.69 -15.67 17.78
CA ALA A 124 -6.87 -15.74 19.20
C ALA A 124 -6.11 -16.94 19.78
N ARG A 125 -5.95 -17.03 21.10
CA ARG A 125 -5.37 -18.22 21.71
C ARG A 125 -6.35 -19.40 21.66
N LYS A 126 -5.84 -20.60 21.43
CA LYS A 126 -6.63 -21.84 21.49
C LYS A 126 -7.19 -22.09 22.89
N VAL A 127 -6.38 -21.76 23.91
CA VAL A 127 -6.75 -21.87 25.32
C VAL A 127 -6.72 -20.47 25.93
N GLY A 128 -7.87 -19.98 26.36
CA GLY A 128 -8.02 -18.63 26.91
C GLY A 128 -9.47 -18.21 27.04
N PRO A 129 -9.72 -17.03 27.59
CA PRO A 129 -11.09 -16.53 27.79
C PRO A 129 -11.77 -16.14 26.46
N LEU A 130 -10.99 -15.76 25.44
CA LEU A 130 -11.46 -15.47 24.09
C LEU A 130 -10.95 -16.53 23.11
N HIS A 131 -11.86 -17.30 22.51
CA HIS A 131 -11.52 -18.34 21.53
C HIS A 131 -12.54 -18.48 20.41
N THR A 132 -13.59 -17.65 20.38
CA THR A 132 -14.60 -17.63 19.31
C THR A 132 -14.85 -16.21 18.80
N LEU A 133 -15.32 -16.12 17.55
CA LEU A 133 -15.71 -14.85 16.94
C LEU A 133 -16.92 -14.23 17.65
N GLU A 134 -17.92 -15.05 17.98
CA GLU A 134 -19.14 -14.61 18.67
C GLU A 134 -18.81 -13.97 20.01
N GLY A 135 -17.88 -14.58 20.78
CA GLY A 135 -17.41 -14.05 22.06
C GLY A 135 -16.69 -12.71 21.92
N LEU A 136 -15.96 -12.52 20.80
CA LEU A 136 -15.32 -11.25 20.47
C LEU A 136 -16.35 -10.16 20.17
N LEU A 137 -17.30 -10.44 19.28
CA LEU A 137 -18.28 -9.46 18.80
C LEU A 137 -19.31 -9.07 19.84
N ALA A 138 -19.64 -9.98 20.78
CA ALA A 138 -20.62 -9.73 21.82
C ALA A 138 -20.18 -8.68 22.84
N GLN A 139 -18.90 -8.61 23.19
CA GLN A 139 -18.35 -7.73 24.22
C GLN A 139 -16.93 -7.24 23.85
N PRO A 140 -16.76 -6.47 22.76
CA PRO A 140 -15.43 -6.04 22.30
C PRO A 140 -14.66 -5.23 23.36
N GLU A 141 -15.34 -4.47 24.20
CA GLU A 141 -14.77 -3.67 25.28
C GLU A 141 -14.09 -4.48 26.39
N ARG A 142 -14.28 -5.79 26.43
CA ARG A 142 -13.57 -6.69 27.36
C ARG A 142 -12.18 -7.08 26.88
N TRP A 143 -11.92 -6.99 25.57
CA TRP A 143 -10.76 -7.59 24.93
C TRP A 143 -9.71 -6.57 24.56
N ARG A 144 -8.44 -6.98 24.63
CA ARG A 144 -7.27 -6.23 24.18
C ARG A 144 -6.99 -6.61 22.73
N LEU A 145 -7.00 -5.63 21.85
CA LEU A 145 -6.75 -5.81 20.41
C LEU A 145 -5.29 -5.51 20.07
N ALA A 146 -4.62 -6.42 19.35
CA ALA A 146 -3.38 -6.14 18.64
C ALA A 146 -3.69 -6.04 17.14
N ARG A 147 -3.44 -4.89 16.52
CA ARG A 147 -3.80 -4.63 15.12
C ARG A 147 -2.67 -4.07 14.29
N GLY A 148 -2.80 -4.18 12.97
CA GLY A 148 -1.94 -3.48 12.03
C GLY A 148 -2.19 -1.97 12.02
N ASP A 149 -1.25 -1.23 11.44
CA ASP A 149 -1.39 0.19 11.13
C ASP A 149 -2.64 0.44 10.25
N SER A 150 -3.24 1.62 10.35
CA SER A 150 -4.43 2.01 9.55
C SER A 150 -4.20 1.96 8.03
N ARG A 151 -2.94 1.97 7.57
CA ARG A 151 -2.54 1.80 6.17
C ARG A 151 -2.39 0.34 5.76
N SER A 152 -2.50 -0.61 6.69
CA SER A 152 -2.45 -2.04 6.41
C SER A 152 -3.82 -2.54 5.95
N VAL A 153 -3.89 -3.07 4.73
CA VAL A 153 -5.14 -3.62 4.17
C VAL A 153 -5.66 -4.77 5.03
N THR A 154 -4.81 -5.76 5.32
CA THR A 154 -5.22 -6.96 6.09
C THR A 154 -5.12 -6.79 7.60
N GLY A 155 -4.32 -5.82 8.07
CA GLY A 155 -4.18 -5.52 9.49
C GLY A 155 -5.23 -4.55 10.03
N PHE A 156 -5.92 -3.80 9.14
CA PHE A 156 -6.88 -2.79 9.55
C PHE A 156 -8.07 -2.64 8.59
N VAL A 157 -7.84 -2.25 7.32
CA VAL A 157 -8.92 -1.81 6.41
C VAL A 157 -9.97 -2.91 6.20
N VAL A 158 -9.52 -4.12 5.90
CA VAL A 158 -10.40 -5.27 5.63
C VAL A 158 -11.11 -5.77 6.90
N PRO A 159 -10.44 -6.05 8.04
CA PRO A 159 -11.13 -6.38 9.27
C PRO A 159 -12.15 -5.31 9.69
N GLN A 160 -11.81 -4.03 9.59
CA GLN A 160 -12.71 -2.93 9.93
C GLN A 160 -13.94 -2.91 9.02
N SER A 161 -13.76 -3.04 7.70
CA SER A 161 -14.86 -2.91 6.73
C SER A 161 -15.73 -4.16 6.61
N GLN A 162 -15.13 -5.36 6.67
CA GLN A 162 -15.88 -6.61 6.43
C GLN A 162 -16.43 -7.24 7.71
N LEU A 163 -15.83 -6.95 8.87
CA LEU A 163 -16.25 -7.57 10.12
C LEU A 163 -16.73 -6.55 11.15
N PHE A 164 -15.86 -5.63 11.56
CA PHE A 164 -16.15 -4.84 12.75
C PHE A 164 -17.23 -3.78 12.53
N LEU A 165 -17.15 -2.97 11.46
CA LEU A 165 -18.17 -1.95 11.18
C LEU A 165 -19.57 -2.51 10.91
N PRO A 166 -19.76 -3.62 10.17
CA PRO A 166 -21.07 -4.25 10.04
C PRO A 166 -21.69 -4.63 11.40
N ASN A 167 -20.85 -4.91 12.40
CA ASN A 167 -21.25 -5.18 13.79
C ASN A 167 -21.21 -3.93 14.68
N GLN A 168 -21.14 -2.73 14.11
CA GLN A 168 -21.10 -1.44 14.84
C GLN A 168 -19.90 -1.29 15.79
N ILE A 169 -18.79 -1.94 15.46
CA ILE A 169 -17.53 -1.90 16.21
C ILE A 169 -16.50 -1.06 15.44
N GLU A 170 -16.01 0.00 16.07
CA GLU A 170 -14.83 0.74 15.62
C GLU A 170 -13.61 0.18 16.34
N MET A 171 -12.65 -0.39 15.58
CA MET A 171 -11.45 -1.02 16.16
C MET A 171 -10.66 -0.07 17.06
N GLU A 172 -10.64 1.22 16.71
CA GLU A 172 -9.83 2.24 17.38
C GLU A 172 -10.43 2.72 18.72
N THR A 173 -11.71 2.42 19.00
CA THR A 173 -12.40 3.00 20.16
C THR A 173 -13.20 2.00 21.01
N ARG A 174 -13.50 0.80 20.48
CA ARG A 174 -14.42 -0.15 21.15
C ARG A 174 -13.74 -1.21 21.98
N PHE A 175 -12.45 -1.42 21.79
CA PHE A 175 -11.70 -2.41 22.55
C PHE A 175 -11.20 -1.84 23.88
N ARG A 176 -10.98 -2.73 24.88
CA ARG A 176 -10.41 -2.35 26.18
C ARG A 176 -9.08 -1.60 26.06
N SER A 177 -8.24 -2.05 25.15
CA SER A 177 -6.99 -1.40 24.77
C SER A 177 -6.59 -1.86 23.38
N GLU A 178 -5.75 -1.07 22.70
CA GLU A 178 -5.16 -1.46 21.43
C GLU A 178 -3.64 -1.39 21.48
N PHE A 179 -3.01 -2.27 20.69
CA PHE A 179 -1.59 -2.27 20.37
C PHE A 179 -1.45 -2.26 18.85
N VAL A 180 -0.72 -1.31 18.31
CA VAL A 180 -0.46 -1.21 16.86
C VAL A 180 0.94 -1.70 16.55
N GLY A 181 1.05 -2.67 15.65
CA GLY A 181 2.33 -3.29 15.30
C GLY A 181 2.34 -4.00 13.96
N THR A 182 3.49 -4.63 13.65
CA THR A 182 3.61 -5.52 12.49
C THR A 182 2.79 -6.79 12.70
N HIS A 183 2.47 -7.54 11.63
CA HIS A 183 1.77 -8.82 11.74
C HIS A 183 2.48 -9.83 12.65
N GLN A 184 3.81 -9.82 12.65
CA GLN A 184 4.62 -10.63 13.57
C GLN A 184 4.44 -10.19 15.03
N ALA A 185 4.53 -8.88 15.29
CA ALA A 185 4.39 -8.34 16.64
C ALA A 185 2.99 -8.55 17.22
N THR A 186 1.93 -8.40 16.39
CA THR A 186 0.55 -8.62 16.83
C THR A 186 0.28 -10.09 17.14
N ALA A 187 0.82 -11.03 16.33
CA ALA A 187 0.72 -12.45 16.60
C ALA A 187 1.46 -12.85 17.89
N LEU A 188 2.69 -12.33 18.11
CA LEU A 188 3.44 -12.54 19.35
C LEU A 188 2.69 -12.01 20.58
N ALA A 189 2.09 -10.82 20.49
CA ALA A 189 1.33 -10.24 21.59
C ALA A 189 0.19 -11.14 22.05
N VAL A 190 -0.55 -11.77 21.12
CA VAL A 190 -1.60 -12.74 21.47
C VAL A 190 -1.02 -14.04 21.99
N ALA A 191 0.01 -14.58 21.36
CA ALA A 191 0.63 -15.84 21.78
C ALA A 191 1.18 -15.76 23.23
N ASN A 192 1.73 -14.61 23.61
CA ASN A 192 2.29 -14.34 24.94
C ASN A 192 1.24 -13.88 25.97
N GLY A 193 0.03 -13.53 25.52
CA GLY A 193 -1.04 -13.10 26.42
C GLY A 193 -1.05 -11.61 26.72
N ASP A 194 -0.28 -10.80 25.97
CA ASP A 194 -0.28 -9.33 26.06
C ASP A 194 -1.52 -8.73 25.40
N ALA A 195 -2.08 -9.43 24.40
CA ALA A 195 -3.37 -9.14 23.76
C ALA A 195 -4.26 -10.41 23.73
N ASP A 196 -5.55 -10.23 23.47
CA ASP A 196 -6.53 -11.32 23.41
C ASP A 196 -6.87 -11.72 21.98
N VAL A 197 -6.83 -10.77 21.06
CA VAL A 197 -7.09 -10.96 19.63
C VAL A 197 -6.10 -10.14 18.79
N ALA A 198 -5.69 -10.69 17.64
CA ALA A 198 -4.84 -9.97 16.70
C ALA A 198 -5.41 -9.99 15.29
N THR A 199 -5.23 -8.87 14.55
CA THR A 199 -5.36 -8.87 13.10
C THR A 199 -4.07 -9.35 12.44
N ASN A 200 -4.21 -10.16 11.39
CA ASN A 200 -3.09 -10.73 10.64
C ASN A 200 -3.54 -11.06 9.20
N ASN A 201 -2.76 -11.83 8.47
CA ASN A 201 -3.16 -12.42 7.20
C ASN A 201 -2.62 -13.86 7.05
N THR A 202 -3.20 -14.62 6.14
CA THR A 202 -2.85 -16.02 5.91
C THR A 202 -1.37 -16.21 5.57
N THR A 203 -0.80 -15.31 4.76
CA THR A 203 0.59 -15.39 4.31
C THR A 203 1.59 -15.13 5.44
N ASP A 204 1.40 -14.05 6.20
CA ASP A 204 2.32 -13.70 7.29
C ASP A 204 2.13 -14.61 8.51
N PHE A 205 0.91 -15.12 8.75
CA PHE A 205 0.70 -16.13 9.78
C PHE A 205 1.38 -17.46 9.43
N GLU A 206 1.40 -17.86 8.16
CA GLU A 206 2.16 -19.04 7.75
C GLU A 206 3.67 -18.85 7.94
N ARG A 207 4.22 -17.66 7.60
CA ARG A 207 5.61 -17.31 7.91
C ARG A 207 5.87 -17.32 9.40
N PHE A 208 4.94 -16.80 10.20
CA PHE A 208 5.03 -16.81 11.66
C PHE A 208 5.09 -18.24 12.22
N ARG A 209 4.31 -19.18 11.66
CA ARG A 209 4.37 -20.61 12.05
C ARG A 209 5.74 -21.22 11.82
N GLN A 210 6.43 -20.81 10.77
CA GLN A 210 7.78 -21.30 10.46
C GLN A 210 8.84 -20.72 11.38
N GLN A 211 8.74 -19.42 11.72
CA GLN A 211 9.71 -18.71 12.53
C GLN A 211 9.49 -18.87 14.04
N PHE A 212 8.24 -18.98 14.48
CA PHE A 212 7.82 -19.06 15.89
C PHE A 212 6.87 -20.25 16.12
N PRO A 213 7.33 -21.49 15.91
CA PRO A 213 6.44 -22.66 15.96
C PRO A 213 5.81 -22.90 17.32
N VAL A 214 6.50 -22.56 18.41
CA VAL A 214 5.99 -22.72 19.79
C VAL A 214 4.86 -21.73 20.07
N GLU A 215 5.05 -20.48 19.72
CA GLU A 215 4.07 -19.40 19.88
C GLU A 215 2.85 -19.64 18.96
N ALA A 216 3.13 -19.99 17.70
CA ALA A 216 2.09 -20.27 16.72
C ALA A 216 1.19 -21.45 17.11
N ALA A 217 1.75 -22.48 17.79
CA ALA A 217 0.97 -23.62 18.29
C ALA A 217 -0.12 -23.23 19.29
N ARG A 218 0.04 -22.07 19.97
CA ARG A 218 -0.94 -21.53 20.92
C ARG A 218 -2.08 -20.77 20.25
N LEU A 219 -1.95 -20.44 18.94
CA LEU A 219 -2.87 -19.58 18.20
C LEU A 219 -3.83 -20.39 17.32
N GLN A 220 -4.99 -19.83 17.08
CA GLN A 220 -5.98 -20.29 16.11
C GLN A 220 -6.55 -19.09 15.35
N VAL A 221 -7.04 -19.35 14.15
CA VAL A 221 -7.82 -18.40 13.35
C VAL A 221 -9.28 -18.51 13.80
N ILE A 222 -9.89 -17.38 14.16
CA ILE A 222 -11.31 -17.29 14.55
C ILE A 222 -12.16 -16.56 13.49
N TRP A 223 -11.54 -15.97 12.48
CA TRP A 223 -12.21 -15.34 11.34
C TRP A 223 -11.26 -15.19 10.15
N GLU A 224 -11.82 -15.31 8.94
CA GLU A 224 -11.14 -15.03 7.67
C GLU A 224 -11.98 -14.11 6.78
N SER A 225 -11.35 -13.22 6.06
CA SER A 225 -12.01 -12.28 5.13
C SER A 225 -12.27 -12.88 3.76
N GLU A 226 -13.07 -12.19 2.94
CA GLU A 226 -12.93 -12.28 1.48
C GLU A 226 -11.54 -11.81 1.03
N PRO A 227 -11.06 -12.24 -0.16
CA PRO A 227 -9.76 -11.82 -0.66
C PRO A 227 -9.68 -10.29 -0.80
N PRO A 228 -8.66 -9.65 -0.19
CA PRO A 228 -8.47 -8.21 -0.28
C PRO A 228 -7.87 -7.80 -1.63
N PRO A 229 -7.88 -6.49 -1.95
CA PRO A 229 -7.11 -5.94 -3.05
C PRO A 229 -5.63 -6.31 -2.99
N GLY A 230 -5.04 -6.61 -4.15
CA GLY A 230 -3.65 -7.01 -4.25
C GLY A 230 -2.69 -5.84 -4.03
N ALA A 231 -1.55 -6.14 -3.38
CA ALA A 231 -0.47 -5.20 -3.20
C ALA A 231 0.34 -5.02 -4.51
N PRO A 232 0.57 -3.78 -4.98
CA PRO A 232 1.30 -3.52 -6.21
C PRO A 232 2.77 -3.17 -5.97
N MET A 233 3.56 -3.26 -7.05
CA MET A 233 4.82 -2.56 -7.21
C MET A 233 4.57 -1.17 -7.77
N VAL A 234 5.14 -0.17 -7.13
CA VAL A 234 5.06 1.23 -7.55
C VAL A 234 6.44 1.81 -7.82
N VAL A 235 6.51 2.81 -8.70
CA VAL A 235 7.72 3.55 -9.03
C VAL A 235 7.41 5.04 -9.03
N ARG A 236 8.41 5.89 -8.81
CA ARG A 236 8.27 7.35 -8.93
C ARG A 236 7.65 7.74 -10.26
N ARG A 237 6.65 8.60 -10.21
CA ARG A 237 5.91 9.06 -11.39
C ARG A 237 6.75 9.94 -12.31
N ASP A 238 7.70 10.70 -11.76
CA ASP A 238 8.57 11.61 -12.48
C ASP A 238 9.76 10.93 -13.17
N TYR A 239 9.92 9.61 -13.04
CA TYR A 239 10.93 8.85 -13.77
C TYR A 239 10.62 8.81 -15.27
N PRO A 240 11.65 8.83 -16.15
CA PRO A 240 11.47 8.70 -17.59
C PRO A 240 10.65 7.46 -17.95
N PRO A 241 9.70 7.55 -18.90
CA PRO A 241 8.85 6.42 -19.31
C PRO A 241 9.64 5.16 -19.70
N GLU A 242 10.77 5.32 -20.40
CA GLU A 242 11.65 4.23 -20.78
C GLU A 242 12.29 3.53 -19.58
N PHE A 243 12.59 4.26 -18.50
CA PHE A 243 13.10 3.66 -17.27
C PHE A 243 12.00 2.93 -16.52
N GLN A 244 10.78 3.50 -16.44
CA GLN A 244 9.61 2.82 -15.87
C GLN A 244 9.31 1.52 -16.65
N ALA A 245 9.38 1.55 -17.98
CA ALA A 245 9.19 0.36 -18.82
C ALA A 245 10.29 -0.70 -18.59
N LYS A 246 11.54 -0.29 -18.38
CA LYS A 246 12.66 -1.18 -18.06
C LYS A 246 12.44 -1.88 -16.71
N LEU A 247 12.00 -1.15 -15.68
CA LEU A 247 11.64 -1.70 -14.37
C LEU A 247 10.45 -2.68 -14.49
N GLN A 248 9.39 -2.30 -15.19
CA GLN A 248 8.25 -3.18 -15.44
C GLN A 248 8.66 -4.44 -16.18
N GLY A 249 9.46 -4.31 -17.25
CA GLY A 249 9.96 -5.45 -18.02
C GLY A 249 10.79 -6.41 -17.19
N PHE A 250 11.66 -5.89 -16.30
CA PHE A 250 12.40 -6.72 -15.35
C PHE A 250 11.46 -7.52 -14.45
N LEU A 251 10.50 -6.88 -13.78
CA LEU A 251 9.58 -7.56 -12.88
C LEU A 251 8.74 -8.62 -13.60
N VAL A 252 8.17 -8.24 -14.74
CA VAL A 252 7.30 -9.15 -15.53
C VAL A 252 8.08 -10.34 -16.11
N GLY A 253 9.36 -10.15 -16.43
CA GLY A 253 10.23 -11.20 -16.95
C GLY A 253 10.88 -12.09 -15.90
N TYR A 254 10.91 -11.64 -14.63
CA TYR A 254 11.60 -12.31 -13.54
C TYR A 254 11.03 -13.72 -13.28
N GLY A 255 11.89 -14.74 -13.28
CA GLY A 255 11.52 -16.15 -13.11
C GLY A 255 10.89 -16.82 -14.34
N LYS A 256 10.68 -16.12 -15.46
CA LYS A 256 10.02 -16.68 -16.67
C LYS A 256 10.99 -17.35 -17.66
N GLY A 257 12.28 -17.20 -17.47
CA GLY A 257 13.31 -17.81 -18.32
C GLY A 257 13.45 -19.32 -18.12
N LYS A 258 14.49 -19.90 -18.76
CA LYS A 258 14.91 -21.28 -18.59
C LYS A 258 16.33 -21.33 -18.03
N GLY A 259 16.69 -22.46 -17.39
CA GLY A 259 18.01 -22.73 -16.83
C GLY A 259 18.20 -22.22 -15.41
N THR A 260 19.38 -22.45 -14.86
CA THR A 260 19.73 -22.28 -13.43
C THR A 260 19.44 -20.86 -12.89
N ARG A 261 19.63 -19.81 -13.70
CA ARG A 261 19.30 -18.45 -13.30
C ARG A 261 17.80 -18.28 -13.06
N ALA A 262 16.97 -18.73 -13.98
CA ALA A 262 15.52 -18.61 -13.84
C ALA A 262 14.98 -19.51 -12.72
N ASP A 263 15.65 -20.65 -12.45
CA ASP A 263 15.33 -21.49 -11.30
C ASP A 263 15.60 -20.75 -9.99
N ALA A 264 16.74 -20.08 -9.87
CA ALA A 264 17.05 -19.25 -8.70
C ALA A 264 16.06 -18.07 -8.54
N GLU A 265 15.70 -17.39 -9.64
CA GLU A 265 14.69 -16.31 -9.63
C GLU A 265 13.31 -16.84 -9.15
N ARG A 266 12.93 -18.07 -9.51
CA ARG A 266 11.67 -18.70 -9.03
C ARG A 266 11.71 -19.00 -7.52
N GLU A 267 12.85 -19.40 -6.96
CA GLU A 267 12.96 -19.58 -5.50
C GLU A 267 12.81 -18.23 -4.79
N VAL A 268 13.43 -17.15 -5.31
CA VAL A 268 13.21 -15.79 -4.77
C VAL A 268 11.73 -15.40 -4.81
N LEU A 269 11.05 -15.66 -5.94
CA LEU A 269 9.61 -15.38 -6.05
C LEU A 269 8.77 -16.19 -5.07
N LYS A 270 9.14 -17.43 -4.81
CA LYS A 270 8.46 -18.29 -3.83
C LYS A 270 8.61 -17.75 -2.41
N ASP A 271 9.80 -17.29 -2.02
CA ASP A 271 10.04 -16.66 -0.72
C ASP A 271 9.25 -15.36 -0.57
N LEU A 272 9.13 -14.58 -1.65
CA LEU A 272 8.31 -13.37 -1.73
C LEU A 272 6.80 -13.65 -1.80
N ARG A 273 6.38 -14.93 -1.81
CA ARG A 273 4.97 -15.34 -2.01
C ARG A 273 4.38 -14.84 -3.34
N ALA A 274 5.24 -14.69 -4.33
CA ALA A 274 4.91 -14.31 -5.71
C ALA A 274 5.26 -15.46 -6.69
N ALA A 275 4.94 -16.71 -6.34
CA ALA A 275 5.38 -17.91 -7.05
C ALA A 275 5.08 -17.93 -8.56
N TYR A 276 4.09 -17.18 -9.02
CA TYR A 276 3.76 -17.02 -10.44
C TYR A 276 4.36 -15.74 -11.05
N GLY A 277 5.23 -15.05 -10.29
CA GLY A 277 5.88 -13.81 -10.70
C GLY A 277 4.97 -12.61 -10.68
N TYR A 278 5.29 -11.66 -11.52
CA TYR A 278 4.56 -10.40 -11.65
C TYR A 278 3.91 -10.29 -13.03
N VAL A 279 2.78 -9.55 -13.08
CA VAL A 279 2.12 -9.11 -14.32
C VAL A 279 2.19 -7.60 -14.40
N ALA A 280 2.24 -7.07 -15.62
CA ALA A 280 2.16 -5.63 -15.85
C ALA A 280 0.83 -5.11 -15.31
N ALA A 281 0.89 -3.98 -14.61
CA ALA A 281 -0.27 -3.29 -14.08
C ALA A 281 -0.08 -1.77 -14.23
N ASP A 282 -1.15 -1.04 -14.04
CA ASP A 282 -1.16 0.42 -13.98
C ASP A 282 -2.04 0.89 -12.81
N ASP A 283 -2.24 2.20 -12.68
CA ASP A 283 -2.95 2.78 -11.55
C ASP A 283 -4.39 2.25 -11.43
N SER A 284 -5.01 1.73 -12.53
CA SER A 284 -6.36 1.13 -12.49
C SER A 284 -6.44 -0.14 -11.64
N ALA A 285 -5.31 -0.81 -11.38
CA ALA A 285 -5.23 -1.94 -10.46
C ALA A 285 -5.63 -1.57 -9.01
N LEU A 286 -5.68 -0.27 -8.69
CA LEU A 286 -6.09 0.24 -7.39
C LEU A 286 -7.60 0.53 -7.28
N LEU A 287 -8.39 0.34 -8.35
CA LEU A 287 -9.85 0.54 -8.30
C LEU A 287 -10.56 -0.30 -7.22
N PRO A 288 -10.18 -1.57 -6.97
CA PRO A 288 -10.77 -2.34 -5.87
C PRO A 288 -10.49 -1.72 -4.49
N GLU A 289 -9.29 -1.20 -4.26
CA GLU A 289 -8.94 -0.51 -3.01
C GLU A 289 -9.71 0.80 -2.86
N ALA A 290 -9.79 1.61 -3.92
CA ALA A 290 -10.57 2.85 -3.92
C ALA A 290 -12.05 2.59 -3.57
N LYS A 291 -12.64 1.49 -4.08
CA LYS A 291 -13.99 1.06 -3.73
C LYS A 291 -14.10 0.65 -2.26
N LEU A 292 -13.12 -0.07 -1.73
CA LEU A 292 -13.09 -0.51 -0.34
C LEU A 292 -13.01 0.70 0.62
N GLU A 293 -12.14 1.66 0.34
CA GLU A 293 -12.02 2.92 1.09
C GLU A 293 -13.31 3.75 1.04
N TYR A 294 -13.94 3.83 -0.14
CA TYR A 294 -15.25 4.48 -0.27
C TYR A 294 -16.31 3.82 0.61
N GLN A 295 -16.41 2.50 0.57
CA GLN A 295 -17.36 1.73 1.38
C GLN A 295 -17.12 1.93 2.87
N LEU A 296 -15.86 1.87 3.30
CA LEU A 296 -15.44 2.11 4.68
C LEU A 296 -15.81 3.52 5.15
N GLY A 297 -15.47 4.55 4.35
CA GLY A 297 -15.82 5.93 4.66
C GLY A 297 -17.32 6.17 4.72
N ARG A 298 -18.09 5.55 3.83
CA ARG A 298 -19.54 5.63 3.80
C ARG A 298 -20.18 4.96 5.02
N GLN A 299 -19.73 3.76 5.40
CA GLN A 299 -20.21 3.06 6.58
C GLN A 299 -19.95 3.87 7.85
N ARG A 300 -18.72 4.40 8.02
CA ARG A 300 -18.38 5.29 9.14
C ARG A 300 -19.28 6.54 9.20
N ALA A 301 -19.55 7.15 8.05
CA ALA A 301 -20.45 8.30 8.01
C ALA A 301 -21.91 7.94 8.38
N LEU A 302 -22.37 6.74 8.05
CA LEU A 302 -23.71 6.27 8.43
C LEU A 302 -23.82 5.89 9.91
N SER A 303 -22.75 5.36 10.50
CA SER A 303 -22.72 4.91 11.91
C SER A 303 -22.41 6.03 12.90
N ALA A 304 -21.84 7.15 12.43
CA ALA A 304 -21.45 8.26 13.29
C ALA A 304 -22.68 9.03 13.85
N ALA A 305 -22.53 9.58 15.05
CA ALA A 305 -23.49 10.55 15.58
C ALA A 305 -23.34 11.90 14.88
N TRP A 306 -24.43 12.41 14.32
CA TRP A 306 -24.45 13.68 13.59
C TRP A 306 -25.30 14.73 14.32
N VAL A 307 -24.88 15.98 14.20
CA VAL A 307 -25.65 17.13 14.74
C VAL A 307 -27.04 17.23 14.10
N ASN A 308 -27.13 16.89 12.79
CA ASN A 308 -28.38 16.82 12.04
C ASN A 308 -28.22 15.98 10.75
N ASP A 309 -29.33 15.64 10.12
CA ASP A 309 -29.36 14.86 8.88
C ASP A 309 -28.67 15.57 7.70
N ALA A 310 -28.76 16.90 7.63
CA ALA A 310 -28.11 17.68 6.57
C ALA A 310 -26.56 17.56 6.62
N ALA A 311 -25.99 17.57 7.82
CA ALA A 311 -24.54 17.37 8.01
C ALA A 311 -24.10 15.95 7.58
N ARG A 312 -24.92 14.93 7.90
CA ARG A 312 -24.69 13.56 7.46
C ARG A 312 -24.72 13.46 5.94
N GLU A 313 -25.77 13.98 5.31
CA GLU A 313 -25.95 13.97 3.87
C GLU A 313 -24.80 14.70 3.16
N GLN A 314 -24.41 15.88 3.63
CA GLN A 314 -23.27 16.61 3.08
C GLN A 314 -21.95 15.82 3.18
N ARG A 315 -21.76 15.04 4.25
CA ARG A 315 -20.58 14.17 4.39
C ARG A 315 -20.62 13.04 3.39
N LEU A 316 -21.76 12.37 3.20
CA LEU A 316 -21.95 11.31 2.23
C LEU A 316 -21.67 11.78 0.81
N GLN A 317 -22.23 12.95 0.41
CA GLN A 317 -21.99 13.56 -0.89
C GLN A 317 -20.51 13.90 -1.13
N ARG A 318 -19.79 14.38 -0.12
CA ARG A 318 -18.34 14.62 -0.21
C ARG A 318 -17.56 13.32 -0.43
N ILE A 319 -17.92 12.25 0.26
CA ILE A 319 -17.30 10.93 0.12
C ILE A 319 -17.53 10.39 -1.32
N GLU A 320 -18.76 10.49 -1.82
CA GLU A 320 -19.11 10.03 -3.15
C GLU A 320 -18.39 10.83 -4.25
N LYS A 321 -18.37 12.15 -4.14
CA LYS A 321 -17.63 13.03 -5.08
C LYS A 321 -16.13 12.75 -5.08
N ALA A 322 -15.54 12.52 -3.90
CA ALA A 322 -14.12 12.19 -3.77
C ALA A 322 -13.81 10.83 -4.44
N TYR A 323 -14.66 9.83 -4.23
CA TYR A 323 -14.52 8.53 -4.87
C TYR A 323 -14.65 8.60 -6.39
N ALA A 324 -15.65 9.33 -6.91
CA ALA A 324 -15.80 9.52 -8.35
C ALA A 324 -14.55 10.16 -8.99
N ALA A 325 -14.02 11.22 -8.37
CA ALA A 325 -12.79 11.86 -8.83
C ALA A 325 -11.57 10.91 -8.78
N GLN A 326 -11.49 10.08 -7.75
CA GLN A 326 -10.43 9.08 -7.60
C GLN A 326 -10.50 8.01 -8.69
N VAL A 327 -11.71 7.49 -8.99
CA VAL A 327 -11.93 6.51 -10.07
C VAL A 327 -11.52 7.08 -11.42
N GLU A 328 -11.90 8.31 -11.73
CA GLU A 328 -11.50 8.97 -12.98
C GLU A 328 -9.98 9.16 -13.08
N ALA A 329 -9.32 9.58 -12.01
CA ALA A 329 -7.86 9.74 -11.98
C ALA A 329 -7.13 8.40 -12.21
N LEU A 330 -7.62 7.30 -11.60
CA LEU A 330 -7.03 5.97 -11.77
C LEU A 330 -7.23 5.42 -13.19
N LYS A 331 -8.38 5.67 -13.83
CA LYS A 331 -8.66 5.26 -15.20
C LYS A 331 -7.89 6.07 -16.24
N ALA A 332 -7.74 7.38 -16.03
CA ALA A 332 -7.00 8.26 -16.96
C ALA A 332 -5.54 7.83 -17.12
N SER A 333 -4.93 7.24 -16.10
CA SER A 333 -3.57 6.70 -16.13
C SER A 333 -3.43 5.48 -17.07
N SER A 334 -4.50 4.72 -17.32
CA SER A 334 -4.51 3.58 -18.25
C SER A 334 -4.60 4.01 -19.70
N ALA A 335 -5.26 5.14 -20.00
CA ALA A 335 -5.51 5.63 -21.36
C ALA A 335 -4.28 6.31 -22.00
N SER A 336 -3.21 6.54 -21.23
CA SER A 336 -1.99 7.24 -21.67
C SER A 336 -0.88 6.31 -22.17
N ARG A 337 -1.22 5.06 -22.52
CA ARG A 337 -0.28 4.05 -23.07
C ARG A 337 -0.37 3.94 -24.58
#